data_7e4d777a1b486d4230245712554a59d6
#
_entry.id   7e4d777a1b486d4230245712554a59d6
#
_cell.length_a   1.000
_cell.length_b   1.000
_cell.length_c   1.000
_cell.angle_alpha   90.00
_cell.angle_beta   90.00
_cell.angle_gamma   90.00
#
_symmetry.space_group_name_H-M   'P 1'
#
loop_
_entity.id
_entity.type
_entity.pdbx_description
1 polymer ?
#
loop_
_entity_poly.entity_id
_entity_poly.type
_entity_poly.pdbx_seq_one_letter_code
_entity_poly.pdbx_strand_id
1 'polypeptide(L)'
;REGRVAEYTVAMIGPPDLPPREDVTLGERDVLQGMKVANVNPSVLSEYQLPILPEGVVVLETGLIAPRVGVQRGDILREIDGRKITVPADVVQALSTARRSVSLVVERGGQLVLLRFRL
;
A
#
# COMPACT_ATOMS: atom_id res chain seq x y z
N ARG A 1 30.15 27.31 -9.91
CA ARG A 1 29.91 26.91 -9.69
C ARG A 1 29.51 26.83 -9.79
N GLU A 2 29.46 26.51 -9.98
CA GLU A 2 29.09 25.99 -9.88
C GLU A 2 28.57 25.74 -9.86
N GLY A 3 28.74 25.99 -10.16
CA GLY A 3 28.28 25.34 -10.05
C GLY A 3 27.80 25.09 -10.07
N ARG A 4 27.79 24.70 -10.40
CA ARG A 4 27.29 24.00 -10.01
C ARG A 4 26.61 23.90 -9.70
N VAL A 5 26.58 23.89 -9.91
CA VAL A 5 25.73 23.48 -9.37
C VAL A 5 24.96 23.16 -9.40
N ALA A 6 24.85 22.90 -9.72
CA ALA A 6 24.04 22.44 -9.63
C ALA A 6 23.46 21.73 -9.57
N GLU A 7 23.55 21.18 -9.59
CA GLU A 7 23.00 20.39 -9.57
C GLU A 7 22.21 19.96 -8.90
N TYR A 8 22.03 19.51 -8.76
CA TYR A 8 21.22 18.87 -8.08
C TYR A 8 20.03 19.34 -7.65
N THR A 9 19.81 19.88 -7.44
CA THR A 9 18.73 20.62 -7.00
C THR A 9 17.52 20.56 -7.82
N VAL A 10 17.70 20.22 -8.97
CA VAL A 10 16.63 20.06 -9.92
C VAL A 10 15.62 19.05 -9.46
N ALA A 11 16.07 18.10 -8.69
CA ALA A 11 15.19 17.08 -8.18
C ALA A 11 14.10 17.63 -7.26
N MET A 12 14.21 18.88 -6.91
CA MET A 12 13.24 19.49 -6.02
C MET A 12 11.98 19.96 -6.72
N ILE A 13 11.89 19.75 -7.99
CA ILE A 13 10.69 20.08 -8.73
C ILE A 13 9.68 18.98 -8.54
N GLY A 14 8.52 19.31 -8.01
CA GLY A 14 7.45 18.35 -7.77
C GLY A 14 7.61 17.57 -6.47
N PRO A 15 6.64 16.74 -6.12
CA PRO A 15 6.68 15.98 -4.86
C PRO A 15 7.79 14.95 -4.87
N PRO A 16 8.44 14.73 -3.71
CA PRO A 16 9.42 13.65 -3.60
C PRO A 16 8.78 12.28 -3.87
N ASP A 17 9.55 11.40 -4.47
CA ASP A 17 9.09 10.05 -4.77
C ASP A 17 9.91 9.04 -3.99
N LEU A 18 10.08 9.30 -2.70
CA LEU A 18 10.80 8.43 -1.78
C LEU A 18 9.94 8.15 -0.55
N PRO A 19 9.87 6.91 -0.10
CA PRO A 19 10.42 5.72 -0.75
C PRO A 19 9.78 5.47 -2.11
N PRO A 20 10.39 4.64 -2.98
CA PRO A 20 9.77 4.31 -4.27
C PRO A 20 8.38 3.73 -4.04
N ARG A 21 7.46 4.07 -4.92
CA ARG A 21 6.07 3.67 -4.71
C ARG A 21 5.84 2.16 -4.89
N GLU A 22 6.54 1.54 -5.83
CA GLU A 22 6.46 0.10 -6.06
C GLU A 22 5.02 -0.42 -6.16
N ASP A 23 4.22 0.24 -6.97
CA ASP A 23 2.81 -0.11 -7.14
C ASP A 23 2.65 -1.57 -7.54
N VAL A 24 1.69 -2.25 -6.90
CA VAL A 24 1.33 -3.62 -7.24
C VAL A 24 -0.19 -3.72 -7.32
N THR A 25 -0.69 -4.31 -8.41
CA THR A 25 -2.11 -4.62 -8.55
C THR A 25 -2.26 -6.12 -8.52
N LEU A 26 -3.12 -6.63 -7.64
CA LEU A 26 -3.36 -8.06 -7.51
C LEU A 26 -4.16 -8.55 -8.70
N GLY A 27 -3.71 -9.66 -9.28
CA GLY A 27 -4.29 -10.20 -10.50
C GLY A 27 -5.44 -11.17 -10.25
N GLU A 28 -5.91 -11.79 -11.33
CA GLU A 28 -7.09 -12.65 -11.31
C GLU A 28 -6.94 -13.85 -10.39
N ARG A 29 -5.71 -14.32 -10.17
CA ARG A 29 -5.48 -15.50 -9.34
C ARG A 29 -5.19 -15.15 -7.90
N ASP A 30 -5.11 -13.86 -7.60
CA ASP A 30 -4.80 -13.42 -6.25
C ASP A 30 -6.08 -13.34 -5.43
N VAL A 31 -5.93 -13.53 -4.13
CA VAL A 31 -7.06 -13.57 -3.19
C VAL A 31 -7.87 -12.28 -3.22
N LEU A 32 -7.21 -11.15 -3.22
CA LEU A 32 -7.89 -9.85 -3.25
C LEU A 32 -7.71 -9.21 -4.62
N GLN A 33 -8.20 -9.90 -5.62
CA GLN A 33 -8.08 -9.50 -7.02
C GLN A 33 -8.51 -8.05 -7.22
N GLY A 34 -7.70 -7.32 -7.96
CA GLY A 34 -7.99 -5.93 -8.31
C GLY A 34 -7.55 -4.91 -7.28
N MET A 35 -7.08 -5.35 -6.11
CA MET A 35 -6.58 -4.43 -5.10
C MET A 35 -5.23 -3.90 -5.55
N LYS A 36 -5.05 -2.57 -5.45
CA LYS A 36 -3.80 -1.93 -5.80
C LYS A 36 -3.19 -1.32 -4.56
N VAL A 37 -1.92 -1.59 -4.33
CA VAL A 37 -1.20 -1.09 -3.16
C VAL A 37 0.12 -0.46 -3.59
N ALA A 38 0.65 0.40 -2.75
CA ALA A 38 1.93 1.06 -3.00
C ALA A 38 2.52 1.52 -1.66
N ASN A 39 3.82 1.80 -1.66
CA ASN A 39 4.42 2.46 -0.51
C ASN A 39 3.86 3.86 -0.39
N VAL A 40 3.63 4.30 0.85
CA VAL A 40 3.24 5.68 1.10
C VAL A 40 4.40 6.60 0.74
N ASN A 41 4.16 7.55 -0.16
CA ASN A 41 5.09 8.63 -0.43
C ASN A 41 4.29 9.85 -0.87
N PRO A 42 4.90 11.05 -0.89
CA PRO A 42 4.14 12.25 -1.24
C PRO A 42 3.49 12.21 -2.61
N SER A 43 4.16 11.59 -3.58
CA SER A 43 3.62 11.47 -4.94
C SER A 43 2.34 10.63 -4.95
N VAL A 44 2.34 9.50 -4.24
CA VAL A 44 1.18 8.62 -4.13
C VAL A 44 0.02 9.34 -3.45
N LEU A 45 0.30 10.03 -2.35
CA LEU A 45 -0.74 10.74 -1.61
C LEU A 45 -1.38 11.83 -2.48
N SER A 46 -0.57 12.53 -3.25
CA SER A 46 -1.03 13.58 -4.13
C SER A 46 -1.89 13.01 -5.26
N GLU A 47 -1.40 11.97 -5.90
CA GLU A 47 -2.08 11.37 -7.06
C GLU A 47 -3.46 10.84 -6.69
N TYR A 48 -3.58 10.21 -5.53
CA TYR A 48 -4.84 9.57 -5.10
C TYR A 48 -5.64 10.43 -4.14
N GLN A 49 -5.19 11.67 -3.93
CA GLN A 49 -5.90 12.64 -3.07
C GLN A 49 -6.14 12.07 -1.68
N LEU A 50 -5.11 11.45 -1.13
CA LEU A 50 -5.16 10.88 0.21
C LEU A 50 -4.65 11.89 1.23
N PRO A 51 -5.12 11.80 2.48
CA PRO A 51 -4.57 12.65 3.53
C PRO A 51 -3.12 12.25 3.83
N ILE A 52 -2.46 12.98 4.69
CA ILE A 52 -1.13 12.61 5.15
C ILE A 52 -1.25 11.32 5.94
N LEU A 53 -0.54 10.30 5.49
CA LEU A 53 -0.60 8.96 6.09
C LEU A 53 0.77 8.58 6.63
N PRO A 54 0.80 7.70 7.65
CA PRO A 54 2.08 7.20 8.16
C PRO A 54 2.74 6.30 7.12
N GLU A 55 4.02 6.03 7.36
CA GLU A 55 4.80 5.14 6.52
C GLU A 55 4.17 3.76 6.48
N GLY A 56 4.22 3.12 5.31
CA GLY A 56 3.70 1.76 5.16
C GLY A 56 3.20 1.50 3.75
N VAL A 57 2.43 0.42 3.60
CA VAL A 57 1.86 0.02 2.32
C VAL A 57 0.37 0.39 2.33
N VAL A 58 -0.01 1.31 1.46
CA VAL A 58 -1.37 1.86 1.45
C VAL A 58 -2.19 1.23 0.34
N VAL A 59 -3.48 1.02 0.61
CA VAL A 59 -4.44 0.54 -0.37
C VAL A 59 -4.91 1.73 -1.20
N LEU A 60 -4.60 1.72 -2.50
CA LEU A 60 -4.96 2.79 -3.42
C LEU A 60 -6.29 2.54 -4.11
N GLU A 61 -6.51 1.28 -4.48
CA GLU A 61 -7.76 0.84 -5.10
C GLU A 61 -8.14 -0.50 -4.48
N THR A 62 -9.41 -0.70 -4.23
CA THR A 62 -9.85 -1.90 -3.52
C THR A 62 -10.24 -3.04 -4.44
N GLY A 63 -10.58 -2.75 -5.70
CA GLY A 63 -11.17 -3.78 -6.55
C GLY A 63 -12.56 -4.14 -6.06
N LEU A 64 -13.06 -5.31 -6.46
CA LEU A 64 -14.42 -5.72 -6.13
C LEU A 64 -14.51 -6.57 -4.87
N ILE A 65 -13.46 -7.28 -4.54
CA ILE A 65 -13.50 -8.25 -3.44
C ILE A 65 -13.13 -7.64 -2.11
N ALA A 66 -12.08 -6.82 -2.07
CA ALA A 66 -11.59 -6.26 -0.81
C ALA A 66 -12.64 -5.49 -0.02
N PRO A 67 -13.52 -4.68 -0.64
CA PRO A 67 -14.54 -3.98 0.14
C PRO A 67 -15.49 -4.92 0.86
N ARG A 68 -15.74 -6.10 0.28
CA ARG A 68 -16.66 -7.07 0.89
C ARG A 68 -16.11 -7.62 2.19
N VAL A 69 -14.81 -7.60 2.37
CA VAL A 69 -14.18 -8.10 3.59
C VAL A 69 -13.74 -6.98 4.51
N GLY A 70 -14.09 -5.75 4.17
CA GLY A 70 -13.88 -4.62 5.06
C GLY A 70 -12.68 -3.74 4.75
N VAL A 71 -11.93 -4.03 3.68
CA VAL A 71 -10.78 -3.20 3.29
C VAL A 71 -11.28 -1.92 2.64
N GLN A 72 -10.69 -0.80 3.00
CA GLN A 72 -11.04 0.51 2.45
C GLN A 72 -9.83 1.17 1.83
N ARG A 73 -10.08 2.00 0.84
CA ARG A 73 -9.06 2.84 0.24
C ARG A 73 -8.44 3.72 1.32
N GLY A 74 -7.12 3.81 1.33
CA GLY A 74 -6.41 4.57 2.36
C GLY A 74 -5.97 3.75 3.56
N ASP A 75 -6.42 2.50 3.67
CA ASP A 75 -5.94 1.62 4.74
C ASP A 75 -4.47 1.34 4.55
N ILE A 76 -3.72 1.29 5.66
CA ILE A 76 -2.33 0.88 5.66
C ILE A 76 -2.28 -0.58 6.07
N LEU A 77 -1.76 -1.45 5.21
CA LEU A 77 -1.64 -2.88 5.51
C LEU A 77 -0.45 -3.10 6.42
N ARG A 78 -0.71 -3.55 7.64
CA ARG A 78 0.34 -3.79 8.62
C ARG A 78 0.77 -5.25 8.70
N GLU A 79 -0.20 -6.18 8.66
CA GLU A 79 0.08 -7.61 8.73
C GLU A 79 -0.92 -8.39 7.90
N ILE A 80 -0.46 -9.52 7.36
CA ILE A 80 -1.32 -10.48 6.68
C ILE A 80 -0.95 -11.85 7.24
N ASP A 81 -1.91 -12.52 7.87
CA ASP A 81 -1.71 -13.83 8.51
C ASP A 81 -0.49 -13.84 9.44
N GLY A 82 -0.32 -12.75 10.20
CA GLY A 82 0.77 -12.63 11.15
C GLY A 82 2.10 -12.21 10.52
N ARG A 83 2.18 -12.07 9.22
CA ARG A 83 3.40 -11.63 8.54
C ARG A 83 3.39 -10.11 8.41
N LYS A 84 4.48 -9.51 8.82
CA LYS A 84 4.62 -8.06 8.73
C LYS A 84 4.74 -7.62 7.29
N ILE A 85 4.01 -6.56 6.93
CA ILE A 85 4.04 -6.01 5.58
C ILE A 85 4.85 -4.73 5.61
N THR A 86 5.96 -4.72 4.89
CA THR A 86 6.83 -3.55 4.82
C THR A 86 6.94 -2.96 3.42
N VAL A 87 6.74 -3.78 2.38
CA VAL A 87 6.74 -3.33 0.99
C VAL A 87 5.58 -4.00 0.25
N PRO A 88 5.14 -3.43 -0.88
CA PRO A 88 4.00 -4.00 -1.61
C PRO A 88 4.18 -5.46 -2.03
N ALA A 89 5.41 -5.88 -2.35
CA ALA A 89 5.65 -7.27 -2.72
C ALA A 89 5.31 -8.25 -1.60
N ASP A 90 5.40 -7.81 -0.34
CA ASP A 90 5.05 -8.65 0.80
C ASP A 90 3.56 -9.03 0.78
N VAL A 91 2.72 -8.15 0.26
CA VAL A 91 1.29 -8.40 0.16
C VAL A 91 1.02 -9.57 -0.77
N VAL A 92 1.63 -9.54 -1.94
CA VAL A 92 1.48 -10.63 -2.92
C VAL A 92 1.95 -11.94 -2.33
N GLN A 93 3.12 -11.91 -1.71
CA GLN A 93 3.73 -13.10 -1.16
C GLN A 93 2.91 -13.67 -0.01
N ALA A 94 2.43 -12.82 0.90
CA ALA A 94 1.65 -13.29 2.03
C ALA A 94 0.30 -13.87 1.58
N LEU A 95 -0.35 -13.26 0.59
CA LEU A 95 -1.62 -13.76 0.10
C LEU A 95 -1.47 -15.04 -0.72
N SER A 96 -0.31 -15.24 -1.34
CA SER A 96 -0.08 -16.44 -2.14
C SER A 96 0.00 -17.69 -1.29
N THR A 97 0.27 -17.56 0.00
CA THR A 97 0.34 -18.71 0.91
C THR A 97 -0.95 -18.94 1.67
N ALA A 98 -1.95 -18.09 1.46
CA ALA A 98 -3.23 -18.23 2.16
C ALA A 98 -3.97 -19.47 1.64
N ARG A 99 -4.62 -20.21 2.55
CA ARG A 99 -5.27 -21.46 2.19
C ARG A 99 -6.75 -21.51 2.49
N ARG A 100 -7.15 -21.27 3.72
CA ARG A 100 -8.55 -21.39 4.13
C ARG A 100 -9.14 -20.07 4.52
N SER A 101 -8.34 -19.25 5.14
CA SER A 101 -8.78 -17.95 5.61
C SER A 101 -7.61 -16.98 5.56
N VAL A 102 -7.94 -15.71 5.62
CA VAL A 102 -6.95 -14.63 5.64
C VAL A 102 -7.29 -13.71 6.79
N SER A 103 -6.28 -13.31 7.54
CA SER A 103 -6.43 -12.26 8.52
C SER A 103 -5.55 -11.08 8.12
N LEU A 104 -6.12 -9.89 8.17
CA LEU A 104 -5.43 -8.65 7.84
C LEU A 104 -5.46 -7.74 9.03
N VAL A 105 -4.35 -7.08 9.30
CA VAL A 105 -4.32 -5.97 10.24
C VAL A 105 -4.05 -4.72 9.43
N VAL A 106 -4.98 -3.78 9.46
CA VAL A 106 -4.82 -2.51 8.76
C VAL A 106 -4.84 -1.38 9.78
N GLU A 107 -4.17 -0.30 9.44
CA GLU A 107 -4.24 0.92 10.23
C GLU A 107 -5.16 1.90 9.51
N ARG A 108 -6.15 2.39 10.24
CA ARG A 108 -7.19 3.27 9.70
C ARG A 108 -7.46 4.37 10.70
N GLY A 109 -7.15 5.60 10.33
CA GLY A 109 -7.37 6.72 11.23
C GLY A 109 -6.59 6.61 12.54
N GLY A 110 -5.40 6.05 12.48
CA GLY A 110 -4.56 5.90 13.66
C GLY A 110 -4.89 4.68 14.53
N GLN A 111 -5.86 3.85 14.11
CA GLN A 111 -6.27 2.68 14.86
C GLN A 111 -6.01 1.41 14.06
N LEU A 112 -5.67 0.34 14.77
CA LEU A 112 -5.50 -0.96 14.13
C LEU A 112 -6.83 -1.67 14.05
N VAL A 113 -7.15 -2.21 12.87
CA VAL A 113 -8.39 -2.93 12.62
C VAL A 113 -8.03 -4.33 12.13
N LEU A 114 -8.61 -5.34 12.77
CA LEU A 114 -8.41 -6.73 12.38
C LEU A 114 -9.56 -7.16 11.48
N LEU A 115 -9.22 -7.65 10.29
CA LEU A 115 -10.20 -8.15 9.33
C LEU A 115 -9.91 -9.61 9.07
N ARG A 116 -10.94 -10.45 9.09
CA ARG A 116 -10.82 -11.87 8.79
C ARG A 116 -11.86 -12.29 7.80
N PHE A 117 -11.49 -13.19 6.91
CA PHE A 117 -12.45 -13.73 5.96
C PHE A 117 -12.00 -15.11 5.50
N ARG A 118 -12.97 -15.86 5.00
CA ARG A 118 -12.70 -17.20 4.47
C ARG A 118 -12.51 -17.14 2.97
N LEU A 119 -11.68 -18.02 2.50
CA LEU A 119 -11.45 -18.18 1.07
C LEU A 119 -12.46 -19.17 0.47
#